data_e00127970fe5d7e1ce9ed5664249f0cd
#
_entry.id   e00127970fe5d7e1ce9ed5664249f0cd
#
_cell.length_a   1.000
_cell.length_b   1.000
_cell.length_c   1.000
_cell.angle_alpha   90.00
_cell.angle_beta   90.00
_cell.angle_gamma   90.00
#
_symmetry.space_group_name_H-M   'P 1'
#
loop_
_entity.id
_entity.type
_entity.pdbx_description
1 polymer ?
#
loop_
_entity_poly.entity_id
_entity_poly.type
_entity_poly.pdbx_seq_one_letter_code
_entity_poly.pdbx_strand_id
1 'polypeptide(L)'
;MKKIVLLIPIVIGSIISCSKSSDGGGSTPTPTPTPTPAETPVAFTINAANNSVSLTNGFAVTATLTSIMPSSKGITIETTLVDQTNSANIAQSASITTTSAVNNLQLVNLPQQHWCMATIKVSSVATPSNSATQSFTVVYK
;
A
#
# COMPACT_ATOMS: atom_id res chain seq x y z
N MET A 1 11.85 33.71 19.32
CA MET A 1 11.57 32.40 19.93
C MET A 1 10.12 32.39 20.35
N LYS A 2 9.22 31.78 19.54
CA LYS A 2 7.76 31.69 19.85
C LYS A 2 7.50 30.30 20.41
N LYS A 3 7.08 30.24 21.67
CA LYS A 3 6.66 28.99 22.34
C LYS A 3 5.25 28.65 21.89
N ILE A 4 5.08 27.50 21.23
CA ILE A 4 3.76 26.94 20.89
C ILE A 4 3.31 26.11 22.08
N VAL A 5 2.23 26.53 22.72
CA VAL A 5 1.55 25.78 23.80
C VAL A 5 0.52 24.87 23.14
N LEU A 6 0.77 23.55 23.23
CA LEU A 6 -0.15 22.53 22.74
C LEU A 6 -1.24 22.28 23.80
N LEU A 7 -2.48 22.71 23.52
CA LEU A 7 -3.63 22.44 24.36
C LEU A 7 -4.25 21.08 23.98
N ILE A 8 -4.21 20.14 24.90
CA ILE A 8 -4.85 18.82 24.75
C ILE A 8 -6.27 18.93 25.33
N PRO A 9 -7.36 18.67 24.60
CA PRO A 9 -8.69 18.59 25.18
C PRO A 9 -8.91 17.21 25.84
N ILE A 10 -9.16 17.24 27.14
CA ILE A 10 -9.62 16.08 27.91
C ILE A 10 -11.10 15.88 27.63
N VAL A 11 -11.47 14.80 26.99
CA VAL A 11 -12.85 14.37 26.82
C VAL A 11 -13.28 13.58 28.07
N ILE A 12 -14.11 14.18 28.90
CA ILE A 12 -14.72 13.54 30.05
C ILE A 12 -15.93 12.74 29.57
N GLY A 13 -15.84 11.43 29.62
CA GLY A 13 -16.94 10.52 29.28
C GLY A 13 -18.04 10.57 30.32
N SER A 14 -19.25 10.94 29.93
CA SER A 14 -20.48 10.92 30.76
C SER A 14 -20.98 9.48 30.90
N ILE A 15 -21.00 8.96 32.10
CA ILE A 15 -21.67 7.70 32.46
C ILE A 15 -23.16 7.95 32.52
N ILE A 16 -23.91 7.41 31.53
CA ILE A 16 -25.39 7.41 31.58
C ILE A 16 -25.86 6.24 32.44
N SER A 17 -26.42 6.59 33.59
CA SER A 17 -27.09 5.67 34.49
C SER A 17 -28.35 5.09 33.85
N CYS A 18 -28.40 3.78 33.71
CA CYS A 18 -29.54 3.05 33.17
C CYS A 18 -30.58 2.85 34.27
N SER A 19 -31.74 3.54 34.22
CA SER A 19 -32.90 3.25 35.05
C SER A 19 -33.66 2.06 34.51
N LYS A 20 -33.95 1.12 35.39
CA LYS A 20 -34.65 -0.13 35.17
C LYS A 20 -36.14 0.15 34.96
N SER A 21 -36.67 -0.10 33.77
CA SER A 21 -38.11 -0.32 33.57
C SER A 21 -38.30 -1.72 32.97
N SER A 22 -39.05 -2.53 33.73
CA SER A 22 -39.49 -3.85 33.32
C SER A 22 -40.65 -3.70 32.34
N ASP A 23 -40.44 -4.11 31.09
CA ASP A 23 -41.53 -4.58 30.23
C ASP A 23 -41.03 -5.72 29.37
N GLY A 24 -41.77 -6.84 29.40
CA GLY A 24 -41.44 -8.08 28.76
C GLY A 24 -41.67 -8.03 27.24
N GLY A 25 -40.59 -7.82 26.48
CA GLY A 25 -40.54 -8.04 25.06
C GLY A 25 -39.25 -8.80 24.75
N GLY A 26 -39.37 -10.07 24.36
CA GLY A 26 -38.21 -10.89 23.99
C GLY A 26 -37.47 -10.34 22.79
N SER A 27 -36.52 -9.45 23.06
CA SER A 27 -35.55 -9.04 22.05
C SER A 27 -34.57 -10.19 21.83
N THR A 28 -34.69 -10.84 20.70
CA THR A 28 -33.65 -11.76 20.19
C THR A 28 -32.32 -11.01 20.20
N PRO A 29 -31.27 -11.51 20.88
CA PRO A 29 -29.99 -10.83 20.87
C PRO A 29 -29.50 -10.71 19.41
N THR A 30 -29.24 -9.47 18.96
CA THR A 30 -28.61 -9.22 17.66
C THR A 30 -27.28 -9.98 17.63
N PRO A 31 -27.02 -10.86 16.67
CA PRO A 31 -25.78 -11.60 16.64
C PRO A 31 -24.61 -10.63 16.59
N THR A 32 -23.72 -10.74 17.57
CA THR A 32 -22.45 -9.98 17.56
C THR A 32 -21.70 -10.34 16.28
N PRO A 33 -21.28 -9.37 15.45
CA PRO A 33 -20.57 -9.67 14.23
C PRO A 33 -19.28 -10.44 14.58
N THR A 34 -19.13 -11.63 13.99
CA THR A 34 -17.90 -12.41 14.13
C THR A 34 -16.76 -11.59 13.56
N PRO A 35 -15.65 -11.36 14.28
CA PRO A 35 -14.53 -10.60 13.78
C PRO A 35 -14.00 -11.27 12.50
N THR A 36 -13.91 -10.50 11.41
CA THR A 36 -13.30 -10.97 10.18
C THR A 36 -11.83 -11.28 10.45
N PRO A 37 -11.33 -12.48 10.10
CA PRO A 37 -9.92 -12.79 10.28
C PRO A 37 -9.04 -11.73 9.61
N ALA A 38 -8.01 -11.27 10.31
CA ALA A 38 -7.06 -10.32 9.76
C ALA A 38 -6.28 -10.98 8.61
N GLU A 39 -6.13 -10.26 7.50
CA GLU A 39 -5.31 -10.74 6.38
C GLU A 39 -3.84 -10.86 6.77
N THR A 40 -3.13 -11.79 6.12
CA THR A 40 -1.66 -11.85 6.22
C THR A 40 -1.06 -10.56 5.67
N PRO A 41 -0.10 -9.91 6.38
CA PRO A 41 0.59 -8.73 5.87
C PRO A 41 1.25 -8.99 4.53
N VAL A 42 1.09 -8.05 3.59
CA VAL A 42 1.77 -8.10 2.28
C VAL A 42 3.26 -7.97 2.48
N ALA A 43 4.04 -8.90 1.92
CA ALA A 43 5.49 -8.81 1.82
C ALA A 43 5.94 -9.29 0.44
N PHE A 44 6.88 -8.59 -0.18
CA PHE A 44 7.41 -8.94 -1.50
C PHE A 44 8.86 -8.49 -1.66
N THR A 45 9.53 -9.05 -2.67
CA THR A 45 10.87 -8.66 -3.11
C THR A 45 10.85 -8.25 -4.58
N ILE A 46 11.83 -7.48 -4.99
CA ILE A 46 12.09 -7.14 -6.39
C ILE A 46 13.48 -7.62 -6.78
N ASN A 47 13.69 -7.94 -8.06
CA ASN A 47 14.99 -8.35 -8.60
C ASN A 47 15.87 -7.15 -9.03
N ALA A 48 15.42 -5.91 -8.82
CA ALA A 48 16.17 -4.71 -9.13
C ALA A 48 16.96 -4.23 -7.90
N ALA A 49 18.17 -3.76 -8.13
CA ALA A 49 19.03 -3.13 -7.12
C ALA A 49 19.07 -1.61 -7.32
N ASN A 50 19.47 -0.88 -6.28
CA ASN A 50 19.80 0.54 -6.43
C ASN A 50 20.94 0.74 -7.44
N ASN A 51 20.87 1.84 -8.18
CA ASN A 51 21.82 2.21 -9.23
C ASN A 51 21.81 1.23 -10.42
N SER A 52 20.66 0.64 -10.71
CA SER A 52 20.48 -0.16 -11.94
C SER A 52 20.69 0.68 -13.19
N VAL A 53 21.21 0.06 -14.24
CA VAL A 53 21.44 0.71 -15.53
C VAL A 53 20.59 0.03 -16.58
N SER A 54 19.85 0.82 -17.36
CA SER A 54 19.17 0.38 -18.58
C SER A 54 19.92 0.86 -19.83
N LEU A 55 19.90 0.06 -20.88
CA LEU A 55 20.40 0.43 -22.20
C LEU A 55 19.28 0.86 -23.16
N THR A 56 18.05 0.92 -22.65
CA THR A 56 16.86 1.33 -23.38
C THR A 56 16.03 2.28 -22.52
N ASN A 57 15.03 2.92 -23.11
CA ASN A 57 14.07 3.77 -22.38
C ASN A 57 13.09 2.99 -21.48
N GLY A 58 13.32 1.70 -21.27
CA GLY A 58 12.54 0.84 -20.39
C GLY A 58 13.42 -0.02 -19.50
N PHE A 59 12.87 -0.54 -18.40
CA PHE A 59 13.58 -1.42 -17.47
C PHE A 59 12.62 -2.48 -16.92
N ALA A 60 12.98 -3.75 -17.11
CA ALA A 60 12.17 -4.87 -16.62
C ALA A 60 12.45 -5.16 -15.14
N VAL A 61 11.40 -5.33 -14.36
CA VAL A 61 11.46 -5.67 -12.93
C VAL A 61 10.53 -6.83 -12.65
N THR A 62 10.99 -7.80 -11.88
CA THR A 62 10.14 -8.86 -11.36
C THR A 62 9.83 -8.60 -9.89
N ALA A 63 8.55 -8.46 -9.56
CA ALA A 63 8.05 -8.41 -8.19
C ALA A 63 7.57 -9.81 -7.77
N THR A 64 8.14 -10.34 -6.68
CA THR A 64 7.81 -11.67 -6.15
C THR A 64 7.23 -11.52 -4.75
N LEU A 65 5.97 -11.93 -4.58
CA LEU A 65 5.31 -11.99 -3.27
C LEU A 65 6.02 -13.04 -2.41
N THR A 66 6.44 -12.65 -1.22
CA THR A 66 7.12 -13.54 -0.25
C THR A 66 6.21 -13.97 0.90
N SER A 67 5.10 -13.24 1.11
CA SER A 67 4.01 -13.69 1.97
C SER A 67 3.08 -14.65 1.22
N ILE A 68 2.20 -15.34 1.96
CA ILE A 68 1.02 -15.95 1.32
C ILE A 68 0.13 -14.87 0.73
N MET A 69 -0.67 -15.22 -0.30
CA MET A 69 -1.63 -14.30 -0.90
C MET A 69 -2.59 -13.77 0.18
N PRO A 70 -2.69 -12.43 0.39
CA PRO A 70 -3.43 -11.86 1.51
C PRO A 70 -4.93 -12.12 1.43
N SER A 71 -5.47 -12.26 0.22
CA SER A 71 -6.88 -12.57 -0.01
C SER A 71 -7.09 -13.35 -1.30
N SER A 72 -8.25 -14.01 -1.44
CA SER A 72 -8.66 -14.66 -2.68
C SER A 72 -8.89 -13.68 -3.84
N LYS A 73 -9.07 -12.39 -3.56
CA LYS A 73 -9.20 -11.33 -4.56
C LYS A 73 -7.86 -10.91 -5.18
N GLY A 74 -6.74 -11.36 -4.58
CA GLY A 74 -5.40 -11.08 -5.05
C GLY A 74 -4.82 -9.77 -4.53
N ILE A 75 -3.85 -9.25 -5.28
CA ILE A 75 -3.10 -8.03 -5.01
C ILE A 75 -3.22 -7.05 -6.17
N THR A 76 -3.08 -5.76 -5.86
CA THR A 76 -2.87 -4.70 -6.84
C THR A 76 -1.42 -4.25 -6.77
N ILE A 77 -0.78 -4.08 -7.93
CA ILE A 77 0.59 -3.58 -8.05
C ILE A 77 0.54 -2.24 -8.78
N GLU A 78 1.08 -1.22 -8.14
CA GLU A 78 1.23 0.13 -8.66
C GLU A 78 2.71 0.43 -8.85
N THR A 79 3.05 1.06 -9.97
CA THR A 79 4.41 1.49 -10.28
C THR A 79 4.44 2.99 -10.49
N THR A 80 5.33 3.68 -9.79
CA THR A 80 5.61 5.10 -10.01
C THR A 80 7.07 5.31 -10.36
N LEU A 81 7.35 6.31 -11.18
CA LEU A 81 8.70 6.68 -11.59
C LEU A 81 8.86 8.19 -11.50
N VAL A 82 9.88 8.64 -10.80
CA VAL A 82 10.19 10.07 -10.62
C VAL A 82 11.60 10.35 -11.10
N ASP A 83 11.72 11.31 -12.01
CA ASP A 83 13.01 11.86 -12.43
C ASP A 83 13.63 12.65 -11.26
N GLN A 84 14.78 12.23 -10.77
CA GLN A 84 15.46 12.88 -9.64
C GLN A 84 16.14 14.20 -10.02
N THR A 85 16.29 14.49 -11.32
CA THR A 85 16.92 15.71 -11.80
C THR A 85 16.00 16.93 -11.67
N ASN A 86 14.69 16.72 -11.92
CA ASN A 86 13.71 17.79 -11.97
C ASN A 86 12.45 17.50 -11.13
N SER A 87 12.42 16.36 -10.42
CA SER A 87 11.29 15.87 -9.61
C SER A 87 10.00 15.64 -10.42
N ALA A 88 10.11 15.43 -11.73
CA ALA A 88 8.96 15.16 -12.57
C ALA A 88 8.47 13.71 -12.43
N ASN A 89 7.16 13.54 -12.34
CA ASN A 89 6.55 12.22 -12.45
C ASN A 89 6.56 11.76 -13.90
N ILE A 90 7.04 10.56 -14.15
CA ILE A 90 7.07 9.94 -15.46
C ILE A 90 5.93 8.94 -15.55
N ALA A 91 5.04 9.13 -16.52
CA ALA A 91 3.87 8.27 -16.70
C ALA A 91 4.27 6.81 -16.90
N GLN A 92 3.71 5.94 -16.09
CA GLN A 92 3.87 4.49 -16.14
C GLN A 92 2.57 3.81 -16.58
N SER A 93 2.65 2.51 -16.85
CA SER A 93 1.45 1.70 -17.11
C SER A 93 0.48 1.75 -15.94
N ALA A 94 -0.80 1.56 -16.23
CA ALA A 94 -1.83 1.45 -15.19
C ALA A 94 -1.50 0.33 -14.19
N SER A 95 -2.04 0.45 -12.98
CA SER A 95 -1.93 -0.61 -11.97
C SER A 95 -2.50 -1.93 -12.49
N ILE A 96 -1.91 -3.04 -12.06
CA ILE A 96 -2.38 -4.39 -12.40
C ILE A 96 -2.95 -5.07 -11.17
N THR A 97 -4.04 -5.83 -11.38
CA THR A 97 -4.60 -6.71 -10.34
C THR A 97 -4.34 -8.16 -10.73
N THR A 98 -3.83 -8.95 -9.79
CA THR A 98 -3.38 -10.32 -10.07
C THR A 98 -3.48 -11.22 -8.83
N THR A 99 -3.60 -12.52 -9.06
CA THR A 99 -3.48 -13.57 -8.05
C THR A 99 -2.14 -14.32 -8.16
N SER A 100 -1.26 -13.90 -9.07
CA SER A 100 0.07 -14.49 -9.22
C SER A 100 1.02 -13.97 -8.15
N ALA A 101 1.84 -14.87 -7.61
CA ALA A 101 2.91 -14.49 -6.69
C ALA A 101 4.11 -13.87 -7.41
N VAL A 102 4.30 -14.14 -8.71
CA VAL A 102 5.41 -13.61 -9.52
C VAL A 102 4.85 -12.75 -10.63
N ASN A 103 5.29 -11.49 -10.71
CA ASN A 103 4.76 -10.50 -11.63
C ASN A 103 5.90 -9.77 -12.34
N ASN A 104 5.91 -9.81 -13.66
CA ASN A 104 6.87 -9.09 -14.49
C ASN A 104 6.29 -7.71 -14.81
N LEU A 105 7.02 -6.68 -14.43
CA LEU A 105 6.67 -5.28 -14.61
C LEU A 105 7.65 -4.65 -15.61
N GLN A 106 7.18 -3.68 -16.39
CA GLN A 106 8.00 -2.93 -17.30
C GLN A 106 7.91 -1.44 -16.96
N LEU A 107 9.01 -0.86 -16.48
CA LEU A 107 9.16 0.60 -16.46
C LEU A 107 9.31 1.09 -17.88
N VAL A 108 8.67 2.21 -18.21
CA VAL A 108 8.70 2.82 -19.54
C VAL A 108 9.05 4.30 -19.44
N ASN A 109 9.41 4.88 -20.59
CA ASN A 109 9.68 6.33 -20.71
C ASN A 109 10.83 6.84 -19.82
N LEU A 110 11.82 5.99 -19.54
CA LEU A 110 13.03 6.44 -18.84
C LEU A 110 13.73 7.54 -19.65
N PRO A 111 13.94 8.73 -19.08
CA PRO A 111 14.71 9.78 -19.75
C PRO A 111 16.18 9.39 -19.80
N GLN A 112 16.83 9.70 -20.93
CA GLN A 112 18.25 9.38 -21.13
C GLN A 112 19.13 10.21 -20.21
N GLN A 113 20.11 9.57 -19.58
CA GLN A 113 21.11 10.18 -18.69
C GLN A 113 20.54 10.81 -17.40
N HIS A 114 19.27 10.56 -17.07
CA HIS A 114 18.67 10.99 -15.80
C HIS A 114 18.53 9.81 -14.84
N TRP A 115 18.88 10.05 -13.59
CA TRP A 115 18.56 9.13 -12.51
C TRP A 115 17.08 9.22 -12.17
N CYS A 116 16.42 8.09 -12.14
CA CYS A 116 15.02 7.99 -11.78
C CYS A 116 14.84 7.13 -10.53
N MET A 117 13.93 7.53 -9.66
CA MET A 117 13.44 6.71 -8.54
C MET A 117 12.21 5.96 -8.98
N ALA A 118 12.33 4.64 -9.05
CA ALA A 118 11.18 3.75 -9.25
C ALA A 118 10.65 3.29 -7.90
N THR A 119 9.33 3.32 -7.73
CA THR A 119 8.65 2.82 -6.53
C THR A 119 7.57 1.83 -6.96
N ILE A 120 7.61 0.63 -6.38
CA ILE A 120 6.63 -0.42 -6.58
C ILE A 120 5.87 -0.59 -5.27
N LYS A 121 4.55 -0.44 -5.31
CA LYS A 121 3.65 -0.67 -4.19
C LYS A 121 2.77 -1.86 -4.51
N VAL A 122 2.72 -2.80 -3.58
CA VAL A 122 1.83 -3.97 -3.63
C VAL A 122 0.85 -3.87 -2.49
N SER A 123 -0.45 -3.98 -2.79
CA SER A 123 -1.52 -3.88 -1.79
C SER A 123 -2.52 -5.01 -1.97
N SER A 124 -3.17 -5.45 -0.88
CA SER A 124 -4.30 -6.37 -0.96
C SER A 124 -5.48 -5.71 -1.65
N VAL A 125 -6.14 -6.43 -2.55
CA VAL A 125 -7.39 -5.95 -3.18
C VAL A 125 -8.52 -5.83 -2.17
N ALA A 126 -8.59 -6.73 -1.18
CA ALA A 126 -9.65 -6.72 -0.18
C ALA A 126 -9.43 -5.67 0.92
N THR A 127 -8.16 -5.42 1.29
CA THR A 127 -7.77 -4.47 2.33
C THR A 127 -6.61 -3.60 1.81
N PRO A 128 -6.86 -2.51 1.08
CA PRO A 128 -5.80 -1.70 0.45
C PRO A 128 -4.78 -1.09 1.41
N SER A 129 -5.12 -0.93 2.70
CA SER A 129 -4.18 -0.51 3.76
C SER A 129 -3.14 -1.59 4.09
N ASN A 130 -3.43 -2.88 3.80
CA ASN A 130 -2.47 -3.96 3.87
C ASN A 130 -1.59 -3.91 2.63
N SER A 131 -0.50 -3.16 2.70
CA SER A 131 0.39 -2.89 1.57
C SER A 131 1.85 -2.85 1.99
N ALA A 132 2.73 -3.11 1.03
CA ALA A 132 4.17 -2.95 1.14
C ALA A 132 4.70 -2.13 -0.05
N THR A 133 5.85 -1.48 0.14
CA THR A 133 6.48 -0.64 -0.88
C THR A 133 7.96 -0.94 -0.94
N GLN A 134 8.51 -1.01 -2.16
CA GLN A 134 9.94 -1.07 -2.40
C GLN A 134 10.34 -0.04 -3.47
N SER A 135 11.52 0.54 -3.32
CA SER A 135 12.04 1.54 -4.26
C SER A 135 13.48 1.23 -4.62
N PHE A 136 13.87 1.63 -5.82
CA PHE A 136 15.24 1.54 -6.32
C PHE A 136 15.50 2.65 -7.32
N THR A 137 16.78 2.95 -7.57
CA THR A 137 17.19 3.92 -8.58
C THR A 137 17.62 3.24 -9.87
N VAL A 138 17.26 3.85 -10.99
CA VAL A 138 17.63 3.38 -12.34
C VAL A 138 18.00 4.55 -13.23
N VAL A 139 18.95 4.35 -14.14
CA VAL A 139 19.34 5.31 -15.17
C VAL A 139 19.31 4.66 -16.54
N TYR A 140 18.80 5.37 -17.53
CA TYR A 140 18.95 5.00 -18.95
C TYR A 140 20.21 5.70 -19.53
N LYS A 141 21.17 4.94 -20.03
CA LYS A 141 22.43 5.42 -20.62
C LYS A 141 22.42 5.35 -22.14
#